data_18962ab4af259b013b9d2de61f0ac6ec
#
_entry.id   18962ab4af259b013b9d2de61f0ac6ec
#
_cell.length_a   1.000
_cell.length_b   1.000
_cell.length_c   1.000
_cell.angle_alpha   90.00
_cell.angle_beta   90.00
_cell.angle_gamma   90.00
#
_symmetry.space_group_name_H-M   'P 1'
#
loop_
_entity.id
_entity.type
_entity.pdbx_description
1 polymer ?
#
loop_
_entity_poly.entity_id
_entity_poly.type
_entity_poly.pdbx_seq_one_letter_code
_entity_poly.pdbx_strand_id
1 'polypeptide(L)' 'IALDIDKIRAMEDMRRYLRVALAKAHCHNITKEDIYELVDEIYEDYK' A
#
# COMPACT_ATOMS: atom_id res chain seq x y z
N ILE A 1 -15.95 -7.56 -21.74
CA ILE A 1 -15.43 -6.97 -20.49
C ILE A 1 -13.91 -6.92 -20.57
N ALA A 2 -13.37 -5.74 -20.54
CA ALA A 2 -11.93 -5.56 -20.57
C ALA A 2 -11.36 -5.76 -19.18
N LEU A 3 -10.44 -6.72 -19.06
CA LEU A 3 -9.68 -6.89 -17.81
C LEU A 3 -8.54 -5.88 -17.81
N ASP A 4 -8.41 -5.14 -16.74
CA ASP A 4 -7.31 -4.20 -16.58
C ASP A 4 -6.08 -4.96 -16.08
N ILE A 5 -5.36 -5.54 -17.02
CA ILE A 5 -4.18 -6.35 -16.72
C ILE A 5 -3.09 -5.51 -16.06
N ASP A 6 -2.94 -4.26 -16.49
CA ASP A 6 -1.95 -3.35 -15.90
C ASP A 6 -2.25 -3.08 -14.44
N LYS A 7 -3.51 -2.89 -14.11
CA LYS A 7 -3.94 -2.68 -12.74
C LYS A 7 -3.67 -3.92 -11.88
N ILE A 8 -3.98 -5.10 -12.43
CA ILE A 8 -3.78 -6.37 -11.72
C ILE A 8 -2.30 -6.58 -11.42
N ARG A 9 -1.44 -6.34 -12.41
CA ARG A 9 0.02 -6.47 -12.23
C ARG A 9 0.54 -5.47 -11.21
N ALA A 10 0.08 -4.23 -11.30
CA ALA A 10 0.47 -3.20 -10.35
C ALA A 10 0.07 -3.58 -8.93
N MET A 11 -1.13 -4.13 -8.76
CA MET A 11 -1.60 -4.59 -7.45
C MET A 11 -0.73 -5.73 -6.91
N GLU A 12 -0.32 -6.66 -7.77
CA GLU A 12 0.55 -7.75 -7.36
C GLU A 12 1.92 -7.24 -6.91
N ASP A 13 2.50 -6.30 -7.66
CA ASP A 13 3.78 -5.69 -7.31
C ASP A 13 3.66 -4.92 -6.00
N MET A 14 2.60 -4.15 -5.84
CA MET A 14 2.36 -3.40 -4.61
C MET A 14 2.18 -4.31 -3.41
N ARG A 15 1.56 -5.47 -3.62
CA ARG A 15 1.40 -6.45 -2.54
C ARG A 15 2.76 -6.88 -1.98
N ARG A 16 3.74 -7.09 -2.86
CA ARG A 16 5.10 -7.46 -2.44
C ARG A 16 5.76 -6.35 -1.65
N TYR A 17 5.69 -5.13 -2.18
CA TYR A 17 6.28 -3.97 -1.50
C TYR A 17 5.62 -3.72 -0.15
N LEU A 18 4.29 -3.80 -0.11
CA LEU A 18 3.55 -3.58 1.12
C LEU A 18 3.82 -4.67 2.15
N ARG A 19 4.02 -5.90 1.69
CA ARG A 19 4.33 -7.00 2.62
C ARG A 19 5.63 -6.69 3.38
N VAL A 20 6.65 -6.23 2.69
CA VAL A 20 7.92 -5.86 3.31
C VAL A 20 7.74 -4.62 4.19
N ALA A 21 7.07 -3.59 3.67
CA ALA A 21 6.84 -2.36 4.41
C ALA A 21 6.03 -2.59 5.68
N LEU A 22 4.98 -3.41 5.59
CA LEU A 22 4.12 -3.69 6.74
C LEU A 22 4.80 -4.60 7.76
N ALA A 23 5.69 -5.49 7.31
CA ALA A 23 6.49 -6.27 8.23
C ALA A 23 7.39 -5.37 9.08
N LYS A 24 7.99 -4.37 8.43
CA LYS A 24 8.79 -3.36 9.13
C LYS A 24 7.93 -2.55 10.10
N ALA A 25 6.74 -2.16 9.65
CA ALA A 25 5.80 -1.42 10.49
C ALA A 25 5.42 -2.23 11.73
N HIS A 26 5.18 -3.51 11.57
CA HIS A 26 4.86 -4.40 12.67
C HIS A 26 5.99 -4.46 13.69
N CYS A 27 7.24 -4.51 13.22
CA CYS A 27 8.41 -4.52 14.11
C CYS A 27 8.55 -3.24 14.91
N HIS A 28 7.99 -2.14 14.43
CA HIS A 28 8.06 -0.84 15.10
C HIS A 28 6.76 -0.47 15.82
N ASN A 29 5.86 -1.42 16.00
CA ASN A 29 4.58 -1.22 16.68
C ASN A 29 3.69 -0.17 15.99
N ILE A 30 3.83 -0.04 14.69
CA ILE A 30 2.96 0.84 13.90
C ILE A 30 1.66 0.08 13.64
N THR A 31 0.53 0.71 13.97
CA THR A 31 -0.77 0.05 13.86
C THR A 31 -1.33 0.15 12.45
N LYS A 32 -2.37 -0.63 12.20
CA LYS A 32 -3.09 -0.59 10.92
C LYS A 32 -3.70 0.79 10.68
N GLU A 33 -4.20 1.42 11.73
CA GLU A 33 -4.76 2.77 11.65
C GLU A 33 -3.71 3.80 11.26
N ASP A 34 -2.49 3.66 11.79
CA ASP A 34 -1.37 4.52 11.43
C ASP A 34 -1.05 4.39 9.93
N ILE A 35 -1.11 3.16 9.41
CA ILE A 35 -0.86 2.91 7.99
C ILE A 35 -1.95 3.58 7.13
N TYR A 36 -3.21 3.51 7.56
CA TYR A 36 -4.30 4.16 6.82
C TYR A 36 -4.11 5.68 6.77
N GLU A 37 -3.69 6.29 7.86
CA GLU A 37 -3.39 7.71 7.89
C GLU A 37 -2.26 8.05 6.93
N LEU A 38 -1.22 7.23 6.91
CA LEU A 38 -0.08 7.41 6.02
C LEU A 38 -0.51 7.32 4.55
N VAL A 39 -1.37 6.37 4.23
CA VAL A 39 -1.92 6.22 2.88
C VAL A 39 -2.68 7.48 2.48
N ASP A 40 -3.52 8.00 3.36
CA ASP A 40 -4.29 9.24 3.11
C ASP A 40 -3.35 10.42 2.87
N GLU A 41 -2.30 10.56 3.67
CA GLU A 41 -1.29 11.61 3.50
C GLU A 41 -0.63 11.54 2.13
N ILE A 42 -0.25 10.34 1.72
CA ILE A 42 0.42 10.14 0.44
C ILE A 42 -0.51 10.50 -0.70
N TYR A 43 -1.78 10.12 -0.61
CA TYR A 43 -2.76 10.46 -1.64
C TYR A 43 -3.03 11.95 -1.74
N GLU A 44 -2.87 12.70 -0.66
CA GLU A 44 -2.99 14.16 -0.71
C GLU A 44 -1.97 14.79 -1.64
N ASP A 45 -0.79 14.17 -1.76
CA ASP A 45 0.27 14.68 -2.63
C ASP A 45 -0.07 14.53 -4.12
N TYR A 46 -1.05 13.71 -4.46
CA TYR A 46 -1.45 13.48 -5.85
C TYR A 46 -2.63 14.34 -6.31
N LYS A 47 -3.12 15.21 -5.49
CA LYS A 47 -4.24 16.10 -5.85
C LYS A 47 -3.79 17.33 -6.61
#